data_384ebe4cb25125d394d9d07a76aad40d
#
_entry.id   384ebe4cb25125d394d9d07a76aad40d
#
_cell.length_a   1.000
_cell.length_b   1.000
_cell.length_c   1.000
_cell.angle_alpha   90.00
_cell.angle_beta   90.00
_cell.angle_gamma   90.00
#
_symmetry.space_group_name_H-M   'P 1'
#
loop_
_entity.id
_entity.type
_entity.pdbx_description
1 polymer ?
#
loop_
_entity_poly.entity_id
_entity_poly.type
_entity_poly.pdbx_seq_one_letter_code
_entity_poly.pdbx_strand_id
1 'polypeptide(L)'
;MRNTFGNLFTLTTFGESHGPAVGGVVDGMPAGIDIDMEFIQNELNRRRPGQSKITTSRNEADKVELLSGVFEGKSTGCPIGFVVHNTNQHSNDYNNMRDLFRPSHADFTYTSKYGIRDHRGGGRSSARITISRCVGGALAKLVLRQLGVSITAYTSQVGNIEVSRDYSTLDFAEIERNPVRCPDPEKARLMEELISDVKKDGDTIGGIITCVVKGCPVGVGEPEFGKLHAMLGASMLGINAAKGFEYGEGFDCVNSRGSKQNDVFYSENGKVCTRTNHSGGIQGGISNGEDIYFRTAFKPVATILQEQQTIDKEGNATTFCAQGRHDPCVLPRAVPIVEAMTAMTILDYIMINNGTSLQF
;
A
#
# COMPACT_ATOMS: atom_id res chain seq x y z
N MET A 1 9.39 -9.86 -17.42
CA MET A 1 9.01 -8.68 -16.63
C MET A 1 7.64 -8.92 -16.02
N ARG A 2 7.44 -8.54 -14.77
CA ARG A 2 6.17 -8.84 -14.07
C ARG A 2 5.43 -7.53 -13.82
N ASN A 3 4.41 -7.24 -14.64
CA ASN A 3 3.54 -6.06 -14.52
C ASN A 3 2.12 -6.44 -14.08
N THR A 4 1.88 -7.71 -13.77
CA THR A 4 0.63 -8.27 -13.29
C THR A 4 0.80 -8.77 -11.86
N PHE A 5 -0.17 -8.47 -11.02
CA PHE A 5 -0.34 -8.92 -9.64
C PHE A 5 -1.57 -9.82 -9.56
N GLY A 6 -1.59 -10.81 -8.65
CA GLY A 6 -2.70 -11.73 -8.42
C GLY A 6 -2.66 -12.99 -9.28
N ASN A 7 -3.57 -13.91 -9.03
CA ASN A 7 -3.74 -15.19 -9.71
C ASN A 7 -5.09 -15.27 -10.42
N LEU A 8 -6.21 -15.17 -9.69
CA LEU A 8 -7.57 -15.14 -10.21
C LEU A 8 -8.10 -13.71 -10.28
N PHE A 9 -7.97 -12.93 -9.21
CA PHE A 9 -8.20 -11.49 -9.26
C PHE A 9 -6.88 -10.80 -9.59
N THR A 10 -6.73 -10.36 -10.83
CA THR A 10 -5.46 -9.82 -11.31
C THR A 10 -5.52 -8.36 -11.65
N LEU A 11 -4.39 -7.67 -11.47
CA LEU A 11 -4.19 -6.29 -11.90
C LEU A 11 -2.94 -6.21 -12.76
N THR A 12 -3.09 -5.91 -14.04
CA THR A 12 -1.98 -5.53 -14.94
C THR A 12 -1.91 -4.02 -15.06
N THR A 13 -0.73 -3.42 -14.80
CA THR A 13 -0.54 -1.96 -14.81
C THR A 13 0.35 -1.48 -15.94
N PHE A 14 0.07 -0.28 -16.46
CA PHE A 14 0.89 0.42 -17.45
C PHE A 14 1.05 1.90 -17.12
N GLY A 15 1.89 2.58 -17.89
CA GLY A 15 2.16 4.02 -17.78
C GLY A 15 3.29 4.38 -16.80
N GLU A 16 3.77 5.60 -16.89
CA GLU A 16 4.88 6.19 -16.13
C GLU A 16 4.47 7.53 -15.52
N SER A 17 5.28 7.98 -14.53
CA SER A 17 4.99 9.21 -13.77
C SER A 17 4.92 10.49 -14.62
N HIS A 18 5.64 10.53 -15.74
CA HIS A 18 5.71 11.66 -16.67
C HIS A 18 5.27 11.27 -18.09
N GLY A 19 4.67 10.10 -18.27
CA GLY A 19 3.92 9.74 -19.47
C GLY A 19 2.55 10.45 -19.52
N PRO A 20 1.77 10.23 -20.57
CA PRO A 20 0.44 10.85 -20.73
C PRO A 20 -0.57 10.39 -19.67
N ALA A 21 -0.46 9.14 -19.23
CA ALA A 21 -1.38 8.53 -18.27
C ALA A 21 -0.73 7.36 -17.53
N VAL A 22 -1.37 6.96 -16.43
CA VAL A 22 -1.20 5.66 -15.79
C VAL A 22 -2.53 4.93 -15.82
N GLY A 23 -2.49 3.61 -15.89
CA GLY A 23 -3.73 2.83 -15.96
C GLY A 23 -3.49 1.36 -15.69
N GLY A 24 -4.51 0.56 -15.93
CA GLY A 24 -4.43 -0.88 -15.76
C GLY A 24 -5.65 -1.60 -16.30
N VAL A 25 -5.57 -2.91 -16.19
CA VAL A 25 -6.67 -3.83 -16.45
C VAL A 25 -6.81 -4.71 -15.21
N VAL A 26 -8.00 -4.71 -14.62
CA VAL A 26 -8.41 -5.68 -13.61
C VAL A 26 -9.15 -6.81 -14.32
N ASP A 27 -8.70 -8.05 -14.12
CA ASP A 27 -9.36 -9.25 -14.61
C ASP A 27 -9.74 -10.16 -13.43
N GLY A 28 -10.74 -11.01 -13.64
CA GLY A 28 -11.29 -11.87 -12.60
C GLY A 28 -12.26 -11.17 -11.65
N MET A 29 -12.74 -9.96 -11.97
CA MET A 29 -13.82 -9.31 -11.21
C MET A 29 -15.11 -10.12 -11.34
N PRO A 30 -15.74 -10.58 -10.25
CA PRO A 30 -17.03 -11.28 -10.31
C PRO A 30 -18.10 -10.44 -11.01
N ALA A 31 -18.97 -11.07 -11.80
CA ALA A 31 -20.09 -10.39 -12.46
C ALA A 31 -21.17 -9.97 -11.45
N GLY A 32 -21.89 -8.89 -11.77
CA GLY A 32 -23.06 -8.42 -11.00
C GLY A 32 -22.73 -7.58 -9.77
N ILE A 33 -21.46 -7.25 -9.54
CA ILE A 33 -21.06 -6.34 -8.44
C ILE A 33 -21.41 -4.90 -8.80
N ASP A 34 -22.09 -4.19 -7.90
CA ASP A 34 -22.37 -2.76 -8.06
C ASP A 34 -21.06 -1.95 -8.03
N ILE A 35 -20.82 -1.21 -9.10
CA ILE A 35 -19.63 -0.38 -9.27
C ILE A 35 -19.91 1.03 -8.74
N ASP A 36 -19.54 1.26 -7.49
CA ASP A 36 -19.64 2.56 -6.84
C ASP A 36 -18.46 3.45 -7.28
N MET A 37 -18.69 4.29 -8.29
CA MET A 37 -17.68 5.20 -8.82
C MET A 37 -17.24 6.27 -7.82
N GLU A 38 -18.15 6.71 -6.94
CA GLU A 38 -17.83 7.69 -5.90
C GLU A 38 -16.86 7.07 -4.88
N PHE A 39 -17.13 5.85 -4.45
CA PHE A 39 -16.22 5.10 -3.58
C PHE A 39 -14.84 4.91 -4.21
N ILE A 40 -14.78 4.47 -5.48
CA ILE A 40 -13.50 4.27 -6.18
C ILE A 40 -12.73 5.59 -6.24
N GLN A 41 -13.40 6.70 -6.60
CA GLN A 41 -12.76 8.01 -6.66
C GLN A 41 -12.30 8.49 -5.27
N ASN A 42 -13.05 8.20 -4.21
CA ASN A 42 -12.67 8.55 -2.84
C ASN A 42 -11.42 7.79 -2.38
N GLU A 43 -11.26 6.52 -2.73
CA GLU A 43 -10.03 5.76 -2.48
C GLU A 43 -8.81 6.40 -3.20
N LEU A 44 -8.99 6.90 -4.42
CA LEU A 44 -7.95 7.64 -5.12
C LEU A 44 -7.68 9.00 -4.46
N ASN A 45 -8.72 9.70 -4.01
CA ASN A 45 -8.60 10.98 -3.30
C ASN A 45 -7.77 10.84 -2.01
N ARG A 46 -7.92 9.73 -1.27
CA ARG A 46 -7.12 9.42 -0.09
C ARG A 46 -5.63 9.26 -0.42
N ARG A 47 -5.29 8.81 -1.64
CA ARG A 47 -3.92 8.59 -2.11
C ARG A 47 -3.30 9.81 -2.77
N ARG A 48 -4.08 10.71 -3.39
CA ARG A 48 -3.60 11.82 -4.23
C ARG A 48 -2.57 12.71 -3.50
N PRO A 49 -1.68 13.41 -4.23
CA PRO A 49 -0.80 14.42 -3.66
C PRO A 49 -1.58 15.69 -3.26
N GLY A 50 -0.97 16.56 -2.45
CA GLY A 50 -1.53 17.89 -2.14
C GLY A 50 -2.70 17.88 -1.15
N GLN A 51 -2.83 16.86 -0.31
CA GLN A 51 -3.96 16.71 0.63
C GLN A 51 -3.83 17.58 1.88
N SER A 52 -2.60 17.93 2.28
CA SER A 52 -2.33 18.64 3.53
C SER A 52 -0.99 19.37 3.48
N LYS A 53 -0.72 20.18 4.51
CA LYS A 53 0.56 20.90 4.68
C LYS A 53 1.77 19.96 4.85
N ILE A 54 1.55 18.75 5.32
CA ILE A 54 2.60 17.72 5.55
C ILE A 54 2.80 16.78 4.35
N THR A 55 2.14 17.02 3.23
CA THR A 55 2.34 16.29 1.98
C THR A 55 2.96 17.20 0.92
N THR A 56 3.32 16.64 -0.24
CA THR A 56 3.82 17.40 -1.38
C THR A 56 2.81 18.46 -1.85
N SER A 57 3.28 19.58 -2.32
CA SER A 57 2.47 20.66 -2.90
C SER A 57 1.98 20.36 -4.33
N ARG A 58 2.35 19.23 -4.94
CA ARG A 58 1.79 18.78 -6.22
C ARG A 58 0.27 18.61 -6.09
N ASN A 59 -0.49 19.05 -7.08
CA ASN A 59 -1.93 18.91 -7.08
C ASN A 59 -2.36 18.18 -8.37
N GLU A 60 -3.02 17.04 -8.20
CA GLU A 60 -3.57 16.21 -9.28
C GLU A 60 -4.96 15.77 -8.87
N ALA A 61 -5.90 15.84 -9.78
CA ALA A 61 -7.28 15.39 -9.51
C ALA A 61 -7.38 13.86 -9.42
N ASP A 62 -6.45 13.12 -10.04
CA ASP A 62 -6.42 11.66 -10.12
C ASP A 62 -7.78 11.05 -10.52
N LYS A 63 -8.48 11.71 -11.47
CA LYS A 63 -9.80 11.26 -11.94
C LYS A 63 -9.66 9.97 -12.72
N VAL A 64 -10.36 8.93 -12.27
CA VAL A 64 -10.37 7.62 -12.95
C VAL A 64 -11.47 7.56 -13.99
N GLU A 65 -11.15 6.97 -15.13
CA GLU A 65 -12.10 6.62 -16.19
C GLU A 65 -12.09 5.10 -16.35
N LEU A 66 -13.25 4.44 -16.23
CA LEU A 66 -13.42 3.03 -16.57
C LEU A 66 -13.76 2.92 -18.05
N LEU A 67 -13.06 2.07 -18.78
CA LEU A 67 -13.13 1.95 -20.23
C LEU A 67 -13.89 0.71 -20.69
N SER A 68 -14.06 -0.30 -19.82
CA SER A 68 -14.69 -1.59 -20.11
C SER A 68 -15.10 -2.32 -18.84
N GLY A 69 -15.81 -3.44 -19.00
CA GLY A 69 -16.14 -4.37 -17.92
C GLY A 69 -17.27 -3.92 -16.99
N VAL A 70 -17.99 -2.83 -17.35
CA VAL A 70 -19.13 -2.30 -16.59
C VAL A 70 -20.30 -2.04 -17.52
N PHE A 71 -21.49 -2.48 -17.13
CA PHE A 71 -22.75 -2.23 -17.83
C PHE A 71 -23.85 -1.93 -16.81
N GLU A 72 -24.60 -0.86 -17.01
CA GLU A 72 -25.67 -0.38 -16.09
C GLU A 72 -25.21 -0.31 -14.62
N GLY A 73 -23.98 0.14 -14.37
CA GLY A 73 -23.42 0.29 -13.05
C GLY A 73 -22.96 -1.02 -12.39
N LYS A 74 -22.98 -2.15 -13.10
CA LYS A 74 -22.55 -3.45 -12.58
C LYS A 74 -21.35 -4.00 -13.36
N SER A 75 -20.51 -4.77 -12.68
CA SER A 75 -19.44 -5.54 -13.32
C SER A 75 -20.04 -6.63 -14.21
N THR A 76 -19.43 -6.84 -15.39
CA THR A 76 -19.89 -7.83 -16.39
C THR A 76 -19.18 -9.18 -16.28
N GLY A 77 -18.16 -9.30 -15.45
CA GLY A 77 -17.25 -10.46 -15.43
C GLY A 77 -16.16 -10.40 -16.50
N CYS A 78 -16.20 -9.38 -17.37
CA CYS A 78 -15.13 -9.11 -18.36
C CYS A 78 -14.07 -8.18 -17.76
N PRO A 79 -12.86 -8.10 -18.36
CA PRO A 79 -11.80 -7.24 -17.87
C PRO A 79 -12.22 -5.76 -17.76
N ILE A 80 -11.94 -5.15 -16.62
CA ILE A 80 -12.17 -3.73 -16.35
C ILE A 80 -10.91 -2.96 -16.69
N GLY A 81 -10.88 -2.35 -17.88
CA GLY A 81 -9.84 -1.40 -18.28
C GLY A 81 -10.10 -0.03 -17.65
N PHE A 82 -9.03 0.64 -17.20
CA PHE A 82 -9.13 1.98 -16.65
C PHE A 82 -7.91 2.84 -16.95
N VAL A 83 -8.10 4.16 -16.91
CA VAL A 83 -7.04 5.15 -17.11
C VAL A 83 -7.18 6.33 -16.16
N VAL A 84 -6.04 6.91 -15.76
CA VAL A 84 -5.94 8.18 -15.04
C VAL A 84 -4.90 9.04 -15.75
N HIS A 85 -5.32 10.17 -16.28
CA HIS A 85 -4.46 11.08 -17.03
C HIS A 85 -3.51 11.87 -16.10
N ASN A 86 -2.27 12.08 -16.55
CA ASN A 86 -1.33 12.97 -15.90
C ASN A 86 -1.56 14.40 -16.39
N THR A 87 -1.87 15.34 -15.49
CA THR A 87 -2.25 16.72 -15.85
C THR A 87 -1.29 17.79 -15.32
N ASN A 88 -0.46 17.47 -14.31
CA ASN A 88 0.41 18.46 -13.64
C ASN A 88 1.85 17.94 -13.50
N GLN A 89 2.41 17.46 -14.60
CA GLN A 89 3.81 17.04 -14.67
C GLN A 89 4.72 18.18 -15.07
N HIS A 90 5.78 18.48 -14.28
CA HIS A 90 6.78 19.48 -14.58
C HIS A 90 8.10 18.77 -14.94
N SER A 91 8.25 18.40 -16.21
CA SER A 91 9.42 17.63 -16.67
C SER A 91 10.75 18.39 -16.56
N ASN A 92 10.71 19.72 -16.60
CA ASN A 92 11.89 20.58 -16.49
C ASN A 92 12.57 20.53 -15.11
N ASP A 93 11.83 20.20 -14.05
CA ASP A 93 12.36 20.07 -12.68
C ASP A 93 13.38 18.92 -12.53
N TYR A 94 13.53 18.10 -13.55
CA TYR A 94 14.37 16.88 -13.54
C TYR A 94 15.60 16.98 -14.45
N ASN A 95 15.84 18.10 -15.12
CA ASN A 95 16.96 18.26 -16.05
C ASN A 95 18.34 18.10 -15.36
N ASN A 96 18.47 18.59 -14.12
CA ASN A 96 19.67 18.43 -13.31
C ASN A 96 19.93 17.00 -12.83
N MET A 97 18.98 16.07 -13.07
CA MET A 97 19.07 14.65 -12.66
C MET A 97 19.38 13.73 -13.85
N ARG A 98 19.56 14.29 -15.04
CA ARG A 98 19.73 13.51 -16.28
C ARG A 98 20.98 12.63 -16.23
N ASP A 99 22.07 13.20 -15.75
CA ASP A 99 23.40 12.60 -15.88
C ASP A 99 24.00 12.15 -14.54
N LEU A 100 23.20 12.11 -13.47
CA LEU A 100 23.62 11.66 -12.15
C LEU A 100 22.67 10.61 -11.56
N PHE A 101 23.12 9.97 -10.49
CA PHE A 101 22.35 8.99 -9.75
C PHE A 101 21.98 9.53 -8.37
N ARG A 102 20.66 9.68 -8.10
CA ARG A 102 20.19 10.09 -6.77
C ARG A 102 20.50 9.01 -5.73
N PRO A 103 21.08 9.37 -4.57
CA PRO A 103 21.33 8.43 -3.49
C PRO A 103 20.04 7.68 -3.08
N SER A 104 20.13 6.37 -2.91
CA SER A 104 19.02 5.49 -2.51
C SER A 104 17.76 5.53 -3.41
N HIS A 105 17.85 6.12 -4.61
CA HIS A 105 16.82 6.09 -5.63
C HIS A 105 17.09 4.99 -6.68
N ALA A 106 16.11 4.67 -7.52
CA ALA A 106 16.23 3.62 -8.53
C ALA A 106 17.03 4.00 -9.78
N ASP A 107 17.62 5.19 -9.85
CA ASP A 107 18.24 5.73 -11.07
C ASP A 107 19.36 4.84 -11.61
N PHE A 108 20.31 4.45 -10.76
CA PHE A 108 21.41 3.56 -11.13
C PHE A 108 20.91 2.18 -11.55
N THR A 109 20.09 1.56 -10.69
CA THR A 109 19.60 0.19 -10.92
C THR A 109 18.71 0.10 -12.16
N TYR A 110 17.92 1.14 -12.44
CA TYR A 110 17.08 1.21 -13.62
C TYR A 110 17.93 1.36 -14.91
N THR A 111 18.90 2.27 -14.90
CA THR A 111 19.84 2.46 -16.01
C THR A 111 20.66 1.19 -16.29
N SER A 112 21.20 0.56 -15.25
CA SER A 112 21.99 -0.68 -15.39
C SER A 112 21.16 -1.84 -15.91
N LYS A 113 19.88 -1.93 -15.52
CA LYS A 113 19.01 -3.02 -15.94
C LYS A 113 18.51 -2.90 -17.38
N TYR A 114 18.15 -1.69 -17.80
CA TYR A 114 17.43 -1.46 -19.05
C TYR A 114 18.27 -0.74 -20.12
N GLY A 115 19.46 -0.23 -19.76
CA GLY A 115 20.33 0.55 -20.66
C GLY A 115 19.79 1.95 -20.97
N ILE A 116 18.52 2.22 -20.68
CA ILE A 116 17.86 3.51 -20.92
C ILE A 116 16.97 3.87 -19.72
N ARG A 117 16.94 5.16 -19.39
CA ARG A 117 16.09 5.71 -18.33
C ARG A 117 15.46 7.01 -18.82
N ASP A 118 14.15 7.15 -18.66
CA ASP A 118 13.51 8.46 -18.71
C ASP A 118 13.84 9.22 -17.41
N HIS A 119 14.69 10.23 -17.51
CA HIS A 119 15.15 11.02 -16.37
C HIS A 119 14.09 11.95 -15.80
N ARG A 120 12.98 12.19 -16.53
CA ARG A 120 11.89 13.11 -16.14
C ARG A 120 11.04 12.58 -14.99
N GLY A 121 11.65 11.97 -13.98
CA GLY A 121 11.02 11.44 -12.79
C GLY A 121 11.43 10.01 -12.47
N GLY A 122 10.60 9.28 -11.72
CA GLY A 122 10.88 7.90 -11.34
C GLY A 122 10.33 6.84 -12.30
N GLY A 123 9.69 7.21 -13.41
CA GLY A 123 9.07 6.27 -14.35
C GLY A 123 8.15 5.28 -13.64
N ARG A 124 8.35 3.97 -13.90
CA ARG A 124 7.64 2.87 -13.23
C ARG A 124 8.03 2.67 -11.76
N SER A 125 9.17 3.21 -11.31
CA SER A 125 9.57 3.17 -9.90
C SER A 125 8.97 4.32 -9.07
N SER A 126 8.23 5.23 -9.70
CA SER A 126 7.57 6.35 -9.03
C SER A 126 6.37 5.89 -8.19
N ALA A 127 6.13 6.58 -7.06
CA ALA A 127 4.90 6.42 -6.28
C ALA A 127 3.62 6.78 -7.08
N ARG A 128 3.74 7.47 -8.23
CA ARG A 128 2.61 7.79 -9.12
C ARG A 128 1.87 6.55 -9.60
N ILE A 129 2.58 5.47 -9.93
CA ILE A 129 1.98 4.23 -10.43
C ILE A 129 1.08 3.53 -9.41
N THR A 130 1.18 3.87 -8.13
CA THR A 130 0.31 3.29 -7.08
C THR A 130 -1.16 3.68 -7.22
N ILE A 131 -1.50 4.67 -8.06
CA ILE A 131 -2.88 4.98 -8.46
C ILE A 131 -3.57 3.72 -8.98
N SER A 132 -2.94 3.00 -9.90
CA SER A 132 -3.51 1.78 -10.47
C SER A 132 -3.76 0.70 -9.41
N ARG A 133 -2.91 0.62 -8.39
CA ARG A 133 -3.14 -0.28 -7.24
C ARG A 133 -4.36 0.13 -6.42
N CYS A 134 -4.57 1.44 -6.19
CA CYS A 134 -5.75 1.94 -5.48
C CYS A 134 -7.04 1.66 -6.25
N VAL A 135 -7.04 1.77 -7.59
CA VAL A 135 -8.21 1.38 -8.40
C VAL A 135 -8.51 -0.10 -8.26
N GLY A 136 -7.50 -0.98 -8.47
CA GLY A 136 -7.67 -2.43 -8.28
C GLY A 136 -8.13 -2.80 -6.86
N GLY A 137 -7.54 -2.15 -5.85
CA GLY A 137 -7.93 -2.34 -4.46
C GLY A 137 -9.34 -1.84 -4.13
N ALA A 138 -9.77 -0.72 -4.72
CA ALA A 138 -11.14 -0.23 -4.56
C ALA A 138 -12.16 -1.21 -5.15
N LEU A 139 -11.90 -1.74 -6.36
CA LEU A 139 -12.73 -2.78 -6.96
C LEU A 139 -12.77 -4.04 -6.10
N ALA A 140 -11.62 -4.49 -5.56
CA ALA A 140 -11.58 -5.62 -4.65
C ALA A 140 -12.37 -5.37 -3.35
N LYS A 141 -12.29 -4.16 -2.78
CA LYS A 141 -13.07 -3.78 -1.58
C LYS A 141 -14.57 -3.82 -1.82
N LEU A 142 -15.07 -3.51 -3.03
CA LEU A 142 -16.50 -3.62 -3.35
C LEU A 142 -16.99 -5.07 -3.23
N VAL A 143 -16.19 -6.04 -3.67
CA VAL A 143 -16.51 -7.47 -3.50
C VAL A 143 -16.41 -7.88 -2.04
N LEU A 144 -15.31 -7.53 -1.37
CA LEU A 144 -15.04 -7.90 0.02
C LEU A 144 -16.11 -7.40 1.00
N ARG A 145 -16.68 -6.22 0.76
CA ARG A 145 -17.80 -5.69 1.54
C ARG A 145 -19.03 -6.60 1.51
N GLN A 146 -19.34 -7.20 0.35
CA GLN A 146 -20.46 -8.15 0.24
C GLN A 146 -20.20 -9.45 0.99
N LEU A 147 -18.91 -9.78 1.21
CA LEU A 147 -18.50 -10.95 2.00
C LEU A 147 -18.34 -10.64 3.50
N GLY A 148 -18.63 -9.40 3.94
CA GLY A 148 -18.46 -8.97 5.33
C GLY A 148 -17.00 -8.75 5.75
N VAL A 149 -16.07 -8.65 4.79
CA VAL A 149 -14.65 -8.42 5.05
C VAL A 149 -14.36 -6.92 4.99
N SER A 150 -13.76 -6.38 6.04
CA SER A 150 -13.30 -4.99 6.10
C SER A 150 -11.79 -4.90 6.29
N ILE A 151 -11.18 -3.86 5.71
CA ILE A 151 -9.75 -3.63 5.75
C ILE A 151 -9.52 -2.18 6.16
N THR A 152 -8.77 -1.99 7.22
CA THR A 152 -8.43 -0.68 7.76
C THR A 152 -6.92 -0.61 7.98
N ALA A 153 -6.28 0.40 7.41
CA ALA A 153 -4.88 0.68 7.69
C ALA A 153 -4.72 2.09 8.27
N TYR A 154 -3.69 2.28 9.06
CA TYR A 154 -3.41 3.55 9.70
C TYR A 154 -1.91 3.73 9.94
N THR A 155 -1.49 4.98 10.07
CA THR A 155 -0.14 5.32 10.50
C THR A 155 0.00 5.01 11.99
N SER A 156 0.80 3.98 12.30
CA SER A 156 1.05 3.55 13.69
C SER A 156 2.33 4.12 14.27
N GLN A 157 3.26 4.57 13.42
CA GLN A 157 4.52 5.17 13.89
C GLN A 157 5.07 6.15 12.85
N VAL A 158 5.60 7.30 13.31
CA VAL A 158 6.43 8.23 12.55
C VAL A 158 7.70 8.52 13.36
N GLY A 159 8.87 8.21 12.80
CA GLY A 159 10.12 8.31 13.53
C GLY A 159 10.07 7.50 14.84
N ASN A 160 10.19 8.17 15.96
CA ASN A 160 10.11 7.56 17.31
C ASN A 160 8.74 7.72 18.01
N ILE A 161 7.75 8.32 17.34
CA ILE A 161 6.39 8.49 17.88
C ILE A 161 5.54 7.31 17.43
N GLU A 162 5.13 6.46 18.35
CA GLU A 162 4.36 5.23 18.11
C GLU A 162 3.05 5.26 18.91
N VAL A 163 1.96 4.72 18.34
CA VAL A 163 0.70 4.46 19.03
C VAL A 163 0.72 3.08 19.70
N SER A 164 -0.33 2.76 20.48
CA SER A 164 -0.49 1.41 21.05
C SER A 164 -0.40 0.35 19.94
N ARG A 165 0.32 -0.74 20.20
CA ARG A 165 0.35 -1.92 19.33
C ARG A 165 -0.91 -2.76 19.42
N ASP A 166 -1.64 -2.65 20.53
CA ASP A 166 -2.96 -3.24 20.67
C ASP A 166 -3.99 -2.40 19.91
N TYR A 167 -4.25 -2.80 18.67
CA TYR A 167 -5.20 -2.12 17.78
C TYR A 167 -6.62 -2.12 18.33
N SER A 168 -6.97 -3.03 19.24
CA SER A 168 -8.31 -3.11 19.82
C SER A 168 -8.65 -1.93 20.73
N THR A 169 -7.62 -1.24 21.21
CA THR A 169 -7.74 -0.05 22.06
C THR A 169 -7.86 1.27 21.28
N LEU A 170 -7.74 1.23 19.94
CA LEU A 170 -7.68 2.41 19.08
C LEU A 170 -9.04 2.71 18.43
N ASP A 171 -9.40 4.00 18.36
CA ASP A 171 -10.59 4.44 17.63
C ASP A 171 -10.29 4.67 16.15
N PHE A 172 -10.69 3.74 15.31
CA PHE A 172 -10.49 3.83 13.87
C PHE A 172 -11.29 4.96 13.19
N ALA A 173 -12.32 5.53 13.85
CA ALA A 173 -13.02 6.69 13.33
C ALA A 173 -12.16 7.96 13.29
N GLU A 174 -11.06 8.00 14.08
CA GLU A 174 -10.11 9.11 14.11
C GLU A 174 -9.13 9.12 12.92
N ILE A 175 -8.96 7.99 12.22
CA ILE A 175 -7.95 7.83 11.15
C ILE A 175 -8.07 8.91 10.07
N GLU A 176 -9.28 9.14 9.54
CA GLU A 176 -9.49 10.12 8.47
C GLU A 176 -9.75 11.55 8.98
N ARG A 177 -9.75 11.79 10.32
CA ARG A 177 -9.96 13.11 10.92
C ARG A 177 -8.68 13.94 11.04
N ASN A 178 -7.53 13.34 10.78
CA ASN A 178 -6.24 14.03 10.84
C ASN A 178 -5.38 13.73 9.60
N PRO A 179 -4.46 14.64 9.23
CA PRO A 179 -3.70 14.51 8.00
C PRO A 179 -2.64 13.41 8.03
N VAL A 180 -2.30 12.87 9.20
CA VAL A 180 -1.35 11.77 9.37
C VAL A 180 -2.00 10.42 9.18
N ARG A 181 -3.35 10.33 9.32
CA ARG A 181 -4.12 9.08 9.36
C ARG A 181 -3.73 8.19 10.54
N CYS A 182 -3.66 8.78 11.71
CA CYS A 182 -3.35 8.12 12.97
C CYS A 182 -4.61 8.00 13.81
N PRO A 183 -4.93 6.83 14.41
CA PRO A 183 -6.14 6.62 15.20
C PRO A 183 -6.08 7.21 16.63
N ASP A 184 -4.93 7.75 17.03
CA ASP A 184 -4.73 8.42 18.31
C ASP A 184 -4.54 9.93 18.07
N PRO A 185 -5.47 10.81 18.50
CA PRO A 185 -5.40 12.25 18.21
C PRO A 185 -4.18 12.95 18.81
N GLU A 186 -3.70 12.53 20.00
CA GLU A 186 -2.52 13.11 20.64
C GLU A 186 -1.26 12.73 19.85
N LYS A 187 -1.11 11.45 19.52
CA LYS A 187 0.01 10.97 18.71
C LYS A 187 -0.04 11.57 17.30
N ALA A 188 -1.23 11.72 16.69
CA ALA A 188 -1.40 12.37 15.41
C ALA A 188 -0.83 13.79 15.41
N ARG A 189 -1.12 14.58 16.44
CA ARG A 189 -0.58 15.95 16.58
C ARG A 189 0.95 15.94 16.68
N LEU A 190 1.51 15.07 17.52
CA LEU A 190 2.97 14.95 17.67
C LEU A 190 3.65 14.51 16.36
N MET A 191 3.06 13.55 15.65
CA MET A 191 3.54 13.09 14.35
C MET A 191 3.49 14.21 13.30
N GLU A 192 2.41 15.01 13.27
CA GLU A 192 2.29 16.15 12.36
C GLU A 192 3.34 17.22 12.63
N GLU A 193 3.61 17.53 13.89
CA GLU A 193 4.67 18.44 14.32
C GLU A 193 6.04 17.94 13.86
N LEU A 194 6.36 16.67 14.14
CA LEU A 194 7.63 16.06 13.73
C LEU A 194 7.82 16.10 12.19
N ILE A 195 6.79 15.74 11.42
CA ILE A 195 6.87 15.80 9.95
C ILE A 195 7.07 17.24 9.47
N SER A 196 6.42 18.21 10.12
CA SER A 196 6.53 19.62 9.77
C SER A 196 7.93 20.18 10.05
N ASP A 197 8.55 19.75 11.14
CA ASP A 197 9.91 20.18 11.49
C ASP A 197 10.94 19.55 10.54
N VAL A 198 10.86 18.26 10.28
CA VAL A 198 11.69 17.56 9.30
C VAL A 198 11.56 18.21 7.90
N LYS A 199 10.35 18.64 7.51
CA LYS A 199 10.11 19.36 6.27
C LYS A 199 10.82 20.72 6.21
N LYS A 200 10.83 21.49 7.34
CA LYS A 200 11.55 22.78 7.43
C LYS A 200 13.05 22.59 7.25
N ASP A 201 13.58 21.46 7.76
CA ASP A 201 14.99 21.11 7.61
C ASP A 201 15.35 20.62 6.19
N GLY A 202 14.37 20.53 5.29
CA GLY A 202 14.58 20.02 3.93
C GLY A 202 14.84 18.52 3.89
N ASP A 203 14.48 17.78 4.93
CA ASP A 203 14.70 16.34 5.10
C ASP A 203 13.38 15.54 5.01
N THR A 204 13.46 14.23 5.25
CA THR A 204 12.33 13.30 5.17
C THR A 204 12.37 12.31 6.33
N ILE A 205 11.20 11.78 6.70
CA ILE A 205 11.08 10.81 7.77
C ILE A 205 10.22 9.61 7.35
N GLY A 206 10.59 8.44 7.84
CA GLY A 206 9.85 7.19 7.66
C GLY A 206 8.98 6.84 8.85
N GLY A 207 8.41 5.64 8.82
CA GLY A 207 7.61 5.11 9.92
C GLY A 207 6.93 3.80 9.54
N ILE A 208 5.84 3.48 10.25
CA ILE A 208 5.15 2.20 10.14
C ILE A 208 3.65 2.43 9.89
N ILE A 209 3.08 1.61 9.04
CA ILE A 209 1.64 1.47 8.83
C ILE A 209 1.21 0.12 9.37
N THR A 210 0.21 0.12 10.23
CA THR A 210 -0.50 -1.09 10.66
C THR A 210 -1.76 -1.27 9.84
N CYS A 211 -2.06 -2.51 9.45
CA CYS A 211 -3.28 -2.89 8.74
C CYS A 211 -4.00 -4.00 9.50
N VAL A 212 -5.31 -3.88 9.63
CA VAL A 212 -6.20 -4.85 10.26
C VAL A 212 -7.27 -5.27 9.27
N VAL A 213 -7.43 -6.58 9.08
CA VAL A 213 -8.49 -7.20 8.26
C VAL A 213 -9.45 -7.91 9.20
N LYS A 214 -10.72 -7.50 9.18
CA LYS A 214 -11.78 -8.13 9.96
C LYS A 214 -12.72 -8.91 9.06
N GLY A 215 -13.26 -10.03 9.59
CA GLY A 215 -14.24 -10.85 8.88
C GLY A 215 -13.66 -11.74 7.79
N CYS A 216 -12.34 -11.90 7.71
CA CYS A 216 -11.74 -12.87 6.79
C CYS A 216 -12.20 -14.29 7.18
N PRO A 217 -12.79 -15.08 6.25
CA PRO A 217 -13.23 -16.44 6.56
C PRO A 217 -12.07 -17.35 6.92
N VAL A 218 -12.35 -18.42 7.66
CA VAL A 218 -11.39 -19.51 7.90
C VAL A 218 -11.06 -20.20 6.58
N GLY A 219 -9.79 -20.61 6.40
CA GLY A 219 -9.40 -21.45 5.27
C GLY A 219 -8.76 -20.70 4.10
N VAL A 220 -8.59 -19.39 4.19
CA VAL A 220 -7.96 -18.57 3.14
C VAL A 220 -6.44 -18.66 3.22
N GLY A 221 -5.81 -19.08 2.13
CA GLY A 221 -4.35 -19.29 2.04
C GLY A 221 -3.96 -20.75 1.88
N GLU A 222 -2.66 -21.00 1.77
CA GLU A 222 -2.10 -22.32 1.47
C GLU A 222 -1.08 -22.75 2.54
N PRO A 223 -0.91 -24.08 2.78
CA PRO A 223 -0.07 -24.57 3.87
C PRO A 223 1.44 -24.54 3.54
N GLU A 224 1.83 -24.47 2.28
CA GLU A 224 3.23 -24.48 1.86
C GLU A 224 3.58 -23.30 0.96
N PHE A 225 3.36 -23.39 -0.34
CA PHE A 225 3.54 -22.30 -1.27
C PHE A 225 2.25 -21.46 -1.35
N GLY A 226 2.38 -20.13 -1.34
CA GLY A 226 1.22 -19.25 -1.30
C GLY A 226 0.63 -19.06 0.10
N LYS A 227 1.40 -19.27 1.16
CA LYS A 227 0.99 -18.94 2.53
C LYS A 227 0.46 -17.52 2.59
N LEU A 228 -0.70 -17.30 3.19
CA LEU A 228 -1.36 -15.99 3.18
C LEU A 228 -0.46 -14.87 3.71
N HIS A 229 0.24 -15.09 4.83
CA HIS A 229 1.18 -14.11 5.36
C HIS A 229 2.37 -13.82 4.43
N ALA A 230 2.85 -14.83 3.69
CA ALA A 230 3.94 -14.64 2.73
C ALA A 230 3.46 -13.81 1.53
N MET A 231 2.23 -13.99 1.08
CA MET A 231 1.66 -13.22 -0.01
C MET A 231 1.29 -11.80 0.41
N LEU A 232 0.79 -11.61 1.63
CA LEU A 232 0.64 -10.27 2.22
C LEU A 232 1.99 -9.57 2.32
N GLY A 233 3.02 -10.25 2.82
CA GLY A 233 4.39 -9.73 2.88
C GLY A 233 4.94 -9.36 1.49
N ALA A 234 4.76 -10.20 0.49
CA ALA A 234 5.19 -9.94 -0.88
C ALA A 234 4.46 -8.72 -1.49
N SER A 235 3.16 -8.57 -1.23
CA SER A 235 2.38 -7.42 -1.70
C SER A 235 2.78 -6.12 -1.02
N MET A 236 3.06 -6.15 0.30
CA MET A 236 3.53 -4.99 1.06
C MET A 236 4.95 -4.57 0.66
N LEU A 237 5.89 -5.51 0.59
CA LEU A 237 7.27 -5.24 0.18
C LEU A 237 7.38 -4.80 -1.29
N GLY A 238 6.36 -5.07 -2.11
CA GLY A 238 6.18 -4.55 -3.45
C GLY A 238 5.74 -3.08 -3.51
N ILE A 239 5.40 -2.44 -2.39
CA ILE A 239 5.06 -1.02 -2.32
C ILE A 239 6.35 -0.18 -2.30
N ASN A 240 6.33 0.95 -3.01
CA ASN A 240 7.47 1.87 -3.03
C ASN A 240 7.84 2.31 -1.60
N ALA A 241 9.12 2.34 -1.29
CA ALA A 241 9.71 2.67 0.01
C ALA A 241 9.46 1.66 1.15
N ALA A 242 8.66 0.63 0.98
CA ALA A 242 8.53 -0.45 1.97
C ALA A 242 9.88 -1.17 2.19
N LYS A 243 10.21 -1.47 3.46
CA LYS A 243 11.48 -2.05 3.89
C LYS A 243 11.33 -3.22 4.85
N GLY A 244 10.19 -3.35 5.51
CA GLY A 244 9.94 -4.42 6.46
C GLY A 244 8.47 -4.79 6.49
N PHE A 245 8.21 -6.03 6.85
CA PHE A 245 6.88 -6.58 7.06
C PHE A 245 6.92 -7.54 8.25
N GLU A 246 5.95 -7.45 9.11
CA GLU A 246 5.71 -8.42 10.18
C GLU A 246 4.19 -8.58 10.40
N TYR A 247 3.75 -9.75 10.85
CA TYR A 247 2.35 -10.05 11.13
C TYR A 247 2.21 -10.69 12.50
N GLY A 248 1.03 -10.54 13.11
CA GLY A 248 0.85 -10.94 14.50
C GLY A 248 1.84 -10.20 15.41
N GLU A 249 2.43 -10.88 16.36
CA GLU A 249 3.48 -10.32 17.22
C GLU A 249 4.79 -10.02 16.47
N GLY A 250 4.97 -10.56 15.26
CA GLY A 250 6.13 -10.28 14.43
C GLY A 250 7.44 -10.63 15.10
N PHE A 251 8.40 -9.69 15.12
CA PHE A 251 9.72 -9.91 15.73
C PHE A 251 9.68 -10.04 17.26
N ASP A 252 8.65 -9.53 17.92
CA ASP A 252 8.55 -9.59 19.39
C ASP A 252 8.30 -11.03 19.89
N CYS A 253 7.77 -11.92 19.04
CA CYS A 253 7.53 -13.33 19.38
C CYS A 253 8.78 -14.08 19.87
N VAL A 254 9.99 -13.66 19.47
CA VAL A 254 11.26 -14.29 19.87
C VAL A 254 11.54 -14.13 21.36
N ASN A 255 10.91 -13.16 22.03
CA ASN A 255 11.07 -12.88 23.45
C ASN A 255 10.13 -13.75 24.31
N SER A 256 9.18 -14.45 23.69
CA SER A 256 8.16 -15.25 24.38
C SER A 256 8.51 -16.74 24.37
N ARG A 257 8.12 -17.45 25.44
CA ARG A 257 8.14 -18.91 25.43
C ARG A 257 6.85 -19.44 24.73
N GLY A 258 6.91 -20.60 24.08
CA GLY A 258 5.79 -21.19 23.38
C GLY A 258 4.51 -21.30 24.24
N SER A 259 4.63 -21.60 25.55
CA SER A 259 3.49 -21.65 26.48
C SER A 259 2.81 -20.29 26.70
N LYS A 260 3.43 -19.18 26.29
CA LYS A 260 2.85 -17.82 26.34
C LYS A 260 2.45 -17.32 24.97
N GLN A 261 3.10 -17.84 23.92
CA GLN A 261 2.86 -17.47 22.53
C GLN A 261 1.64 -18.18 21.93
N ASN A 262 1.33 -19.39 22.42
CA ASN A 262 0.25 -20.20 21.84
C ASN A 262 -1.12 -19.58 22.08
N ASP A 263 -1.86 -19.34 21.00
CA ASP A 263 -3.25 -18.90 21.01
C ASP A 263 -4.16 -20.08 21.41
N VAL A 264 -4.76 -20.04 22.60
CA VAL A 264 -5.57 -21.12 23.14
C VAL A 264 -6.96 -21.11 22.48
N PHE A 265 -7.33 -22.21 21.85
CA PHE A 265 -8.66 -22.36 21.24
C PHE A 265 -9.77 -22.50 22.30
N TYR A 266 -10.92 -21.94 21.99
CA TYR A 266 -12.18 -22.19 22.70
C TYR A 266 -13.35 -22.19 21.71
N SER A 267 -14.50 -22.64 22.14
CA SER A 267 -15.73 -22.62 21.34
C SER A 267 -16.73 -21.64 21.94
N GLU A 268 -17.29 -20.79 21.09
CA GLU A 268 -18.36 -19.87 21.46
C GLU A 268 -19.48 -19.95 20.41
N ASN A 269 -20.69 -20.33 20.85
CA ASN A 269 -21.86 -20.50 19.97
C ASN A 269 -21.61 -21.41 18.75
N GLY A 270 -20.79 -22.44 18.92
CA GLY A 270 -20.41 -23.39 17.86
C GLY A 270 -19.30 -22.87 16.91
N LYS A 271 -18.79 -21.68 17.14
CA LYS A 271 -17.65 -21.10 16.40
C LYS A 271 -16.37 -21.37 17.17
N VAL A 272 -15.30 -21.77 16.46
CA VAL A 272 -13.95 -21.88 17.01
C VAL A 272 -13.31 -20.49 17.04
N CYS A 273 -12.79 -20.10 18.19
CA CYS A 273 -12.13 -18.81 18.44
C CYS A 273 -10.82 -19.04 19.19
N THR A 274 -9.98 -18.00 19.31
CA THR A 274 -8.77 -18.01 20.12
C THR A 274 -8.83 -16.95 21.23
N ARG A 275 -8.23 -17.26 22.41
CA ARG A 275 -8.22 -16.34 23.56
C ARG A 275 -7.27 -15.13 23.37
N THR A 276 -6.25 -15.34 22.56
CA THR A 276 -5.26 -14.36 22.13
C THR A 276 -5.11 -14.46 20.62
N ASN A 277 -4.47 -13.48 19.99
CA ASN A 277 -4.26 -13.50 18.54
C ASN A 277 -2.78 -13.16 18.20
N HIS A 278 -1.86 -13.82 18.92
CA HIS A 278 -0.42 -13.62 18.69
C HIS A 278 0.01 -14.03 17.27
N SER A 279 -0.67 -15.04 16.70
CA SER A 279 -0.45 -15.50 15.32
C SER A 279 -0.99 -14.55 14.24
N GLY A 280 -1.68 -13.47 14.64
CA GLY A 280 -2.18 -12.47 13.69
C GLY A 280 -3.21 -13.00 12.70
N GLY A 281 -4.12 -13.88 13.15
CA GLY A 281 -5.21 -14.42 12.32
C GLY A 281 -4.79 -15.49 11.30
N ILE A 282 -3.50 -15.90 11.29
CA ILE A 282 -2.97 -16.84 10.29
C ILE A 282 -2.17 -17.94 10.98
N GLN A 283 -2.57 -19.17 10.81
CA GLN A 283 -1.90 -20.36 11.37
C GLN A 283 -1.58 -21.35 10.24
N GLY A 284 -0.34 -21.83 10.18
CA GLY A 284 0.10 -22.74 9.12
C GLY A 284 0.08 -22.12 7.69
N GLY A 285 -0.12 -20.81 7.56
CA GLY A 285 -0.25 -20.13 6.27
C GLY A 285 -1.69 -19.87 5.85
N ILE A 286 -2.67 -20.25 6.67
CA ILE A 286 -4.11 -20.25 6.40
C ILE A 286 -4.81 -19.40 7.47
N SER A 287 -5.82 -18.60 7.07
CA SER A 287 -6.62 -17.81 8.01
C SER A 287 -7.40 -18.69 8.99
N ASN A 288 -7.47 -18.28 10.25
CA ASN A 288 -8.17 -19.00 11.32
C ASN A 288 -9.50 -18.36 11.75
N GLY A 289 -9.91 -17.27 11.10
CA GLY A 289 -11.17 -16.55 11.38
C GLY A 289 -11.04 -15.41 12.38
N GLU A 290 -9.90 -15.25 13.03
CA GLU A 290 -9.57 -14.07 13.82
C GLU A 290 -9.15 -12.90 12.94
N ASP A 291 -9.06 -11.69 13.51
CA ASP A 291 -8.57 -10.53 12.79
C ASP A 291 -7.14 -10.78 12.29
N ILE A 292 -6.90 -10.51 11.01
CA ILE A 292 -5.55 -10.53 10.46
C ILE A 292 -4.94 -9.14 10.67
N TYR A 293 -3.80 -9.06 11.35
CA TYR A 293 -3.09 -7.79 11.51
C TYR A 293 -1.60 -7.93 11.22
N PHE A 294 -1.06 -6.86 10.63
CA PHE A 294 0.34 -6.81 10.24
C PHE A 294 0.85 -5.37 10.19
N ARG A 295 2.16 -5.21 10.18
CA ARG A 295 2.85 -3.92 10.14
C ARG A 295 3.81 -3.87 8.94
N THR A 296 3.88 -2.70 8.30
CA THR A 296 4.78 -2.45 7.17
C THR A 296 5.61 -1.21 7.44
N ALA A 297 6.94 -1.37 7.45
CA ALA A 297 7.88 -0.28 7.65
C ALA A 297 8.23 0.41 6.33
N PHE A 298 8.22 1.73 6.32
CA PHE A 298 8.56 2.58 5.19
C PHE A 298 9.78 3.44 5.51
N LYS A 299 10.79 3.41 4.63
CA LYS A 299 11.96 4.28 4.77
C LYS A 299 11.62 5.73 4.48
N PRO A 300 12.44 6.69 4.96
CA PRO A 300 12.40 8.08 4.49
C PRO A 300 12.50 8.18 2.96
N VAL A 301 11.92 9.22 2.38
CA VAL A 301 12.02 9.49 0.94
C VAL A 301 13.47 9.81 0.59
N ALA A 302 13.98 9.19 -0.48
CA ALA A 302 15.39 9.37 -0.86
C ALA A 302 15.71 10.76 -1.44
N THR A 303 14.70 11.47 -1.93
CA THR A 303 14.87 12.80 -2.53
C THR A 303 14.64 13.86 -1.46
N ILE A 304 15.74 14.48 -0.99
CA ILE A 304 15.76 15.54 0.05
C ILE A 304 16.22 16.88 -0.52
N LEU A 305 15.88 17.96 0.15
CA LEU A 305 16.25 19.34 -0.25
C LEU A 305 17.58 19.78 0.37
N GLN A 306 18.41 18.83 0.76
CA GLN A 306 19.77 19.04 1.25
C GLN A 306 20.77 18.57 0.19
N GLU A 307 21.97 19.12 0.21
CA GLU A 307 23.06 18.69 -0.67
C GLU A 307 23.53 17.28 -0.28
N GLN A 308 23.62 16.41 -1.26
CA GLN A 308 24.06 15.03 -1.11
C GLN A 308 25.24 14.73 -2.04
N GLN A 309 26.21 13.98 -1.56
CA GLN A 309 27.29 13.44 -2.39
C GLN A 309 26.75 12.31 -3.26
N THR A 310 27.17 12.26 -4.51
CA THR A 310 26.82 11.21 -5.47
C THR A 310 27.87 11.10 -6.56
N ILE A 311 27.55 10.34 -7.63
CA ILE A 311 28.36 10.24 -8.84
C ILE A 311 27.51 10.54 -10.08
N ASP A 312 28.17 10.99 -11.14
CA ASP A 312 27.58 11.08 -12.47
C ASP A 312 27.57 9.71 -13.18
N LYS A 313 27.09 9.66 -14.40
CA LYS A 313 27.05 8.43 -15.24
C LYS A 313 28.43 7.87 -15.56
N GLU A 314 29.43 8.73 -15.64
CA GLU A 314 30.81 8.41 -15.93
C GLU A 314 31.56 7.92 -14.69
N GLY A 315 30.95 8.02 -13.50
CA GLY A 315 31.51 7.59 -12.21
C GLY A 315 32.32 8.68 -11.49
N ASN A 316 32.28 9.92 -11.95
CA ASN A 316 32.95 11.04 -11.29
C ASN A 316 32.16 11.51 -10.06
N ALA A 317 32.86 11.82 -8.98
CA ALA A 317 32.27 12.37 -7.78
C ALA A 317 31.64 13.75 -8.06
N THR A 318 30.41 13.91 -7.56
CA THR A 318 29.66 15.18 -7.69
C THR A 318 28.75 15.39 -6.49
N THR A 319 28.11 16.54 -6.39
CA THR A 319 27.05 16.80 -5.42
C THR A 319 25.72 17.03 -6.11
N PHE A 320 24.65 16.77 -5.38
CA PHE A 320 23.30 16.91 -5.87
C PHE A 320 22.39 17.47 -4.76
N CYS A 321 21.64 18.50 -5.07
CA CYS A 321 20.54 18.98 -4.25
C CYS A 321 19.25 18.87 -5.07
N ALA A 322 18.26 18.15 -4.54
CA ALA A 322 16.99 17.99 -5.24
C ALA A 322 16.25 19.32 -5.30
N GLN A 323 15.61 19.55 -6.44
CA GLN A 323 14.64 20.61 -6.63
C GLN A 323 13.25 20.00 -6.80
N GLY A 324 12.20 20.76 -6.54
CA GLY A 324 10.84 20.32 -6.76
C GLY A 324 10.08 19.93 -5.48
N ARG A 325 8.97 19.22 -5.66
CA ARG A 325 7.93 19.00 -4.66
C ARG A 325 7.90 17.55 -4.22
N HIS A 326 8.51 17.25 -3.08
CA HIS A 326 8.59 15.89 -2.54
C HIS A 326 7.78 15.77 -1.23
N ASP A 327 7.33 14.56 -0.92
CA ASP A 327 6.69 14.29 0.36
C ASP A 327 7.74 14.25 1.47
N PRO A 328 7.60 14.98 2.58
CA PRO A 328 8.49 14.83 3.75
C PRO A 328 8.26 13.49 4.46
N CYS A 329 7.06 12.91 4.33
CA CYS A 329 6.70 11.61 4.85
C CYS A 329 5.68 10.95 3.90
N VAL A 330 5.92 9.68 3.52
CA VAL A 330 5.03 8.97 2.58
C VAL A 330 3.82 8.35 3.25
N LEU A 331 3.83 8.17 4.57
CA LEU A 331 2.87 7.33 5.29
C LEU A 331 1.41 7.74 5.05
N PRO A 332 1.02 9.03 5.13
CA PRO A 332 -0.37 9.42 4.93
C PRO A 332 -0.93 8.98 3.57
N ARG A 333 -0.07 8.94 2.55
CA ARG A 333 -0.44 8.52 1.19
C ARG A 333 -0.29 7.02 0.98
N ALA A 334 0.54 6.35 1.78
CA ALA A 334 0.76 4.91 1.70
C ALA A 334 -0.35 4.10 2.38
N VAL A 335 -1.06 4.67 3.36
CA VAL A 335 -2.20 4.02 4.03
C VAL A 335 -3.21 3.42 3.04
N PRO A 336 -3.82 4.17 2.11
CA PRO A 336 -4.76 3.59 1.15
C PRO A 336 -4.11 2.60 0.16
N ILE A 337 -2.79 2.68 -0.06
CA ILE A 337 -2.08 1.72 -0.91
C ILE A 337 -1.90 0.38 -0.18
N VAL A 338 -1.60 0.41 1.12
CA VAL A 338 -1.55 -0.78 1.98
C VAL A 338 -2.90 -1.48 1.98
N GLU A 339 -4.00 -0.74 2.21
CA GLU A 339 -5.35 -1.28 2.16
C GLU A 339 -5.68 -1.89 0.79
N ALA A 340 -5.33 -1.20 -0.30
CA ALA A 340 -5.59 -1.65 -1.66
C ALA A 340 -4.88 -2.96 -1.98
N MET A 341 -3.60 -3.06 -1.64
CA MET A 341 -2.82 -4.28 -1.88
C MET A 341 -3.31 -5.44 -1.01
N THR A 342 -3.71 -5.15 0.23
CA THR A 342 -4.33 -6.12 1.13
C THR A 342 -5.64 -6.63 0.55
N ALA A 343 -6.51 -5.73 0.08
CA ALA A 343 -7.81 -6.09 -0.50
C ALA A 343 -7.67 -7.02 -1.70
N MET A 344 -6.78 -6.70 -2.62
CA MET A 344 -6.52 -7.55 -3.79
C MET A 344 -5.96 -8.92 -3.37
N THR A 345 -5.06 -8.97 -2.37
CA THR A 345 -4.49 -10.24 -1.90
C THR A 345 -5.56 -11.12 -1.23
N ILE A 346 -6.35 -10.54 -0.33
CA ILE A 346 -7.41 -11.28 0.39
C ILE A 346 -8.47 -11.78 -0.58
N LEU A 347 -8.94 -10.94 -1.52
CA LEU A 347 -9.93 -11.35 -2.49
C LEU A 347 -9.42 -12.46 -3.41
N ASP A 348 -8.19 -12.33 -3.94
CA ASP A 348 -7.57 -13.34 -4.80
C ASP A 348 -7.53 -14.71 -4.11
N TYR A 349 -7.14 -14.75 -2.82
CA TYR A 349 -7.06 -15.98 -2.05
C TYR A 349 -8.43 -16.52 -1.60
N ILE A 350 -9.42 -15.68 -1.35
CA ILE A 350 -10.81 -16.13 -1.15
C ILE A 350 -11.33 -16.82 -2.42
N MET A 351 -11.06 -16.25 -3.60
CA MET A 351 -11.47 -16.84 -4.87
C MET A 351 -10.76 -18.16 -5.15
N ILE A 352 -9.46 -18.27 -4.85
CA ILE A 352 -8.71 -19.54 -4.93
C ILE A 352 -9.33 -20.58 -4.00
N ASN A 353 -9.58 -20.23 -2.74
CA ASN A 353 -10.16 -21.13 -1.76
C ASN A 353 -11.54 -21.64 -2.20
N ASN A 354 -12.38 -20.79 -2.76
CA ASN A 354 -13.67 -21.19 -3.29
C ASN A 354 -13.57 -22.22 -4.44
N GLY A 355 -12.47 -22.20 -5.18
CA GLY A 355 -12.18 -23.18 -6.24
C GLY A 355 -11.69 -24.53 -5.73
N THR A 356 -11.31 -24.66 -4.46
CA THR A 356 -10.80 -25.92 -3.87
C THR A 356 -11.90 -26.84 -3.36
N SER A 357 -13.13 -26.34 -3.18
CA SER A 357 -14.29 -27.12 -2.74
C SER A 357 -15.27 -27.28 -3.91
N LEU A 358 -15.49 -28.52 -4.33
CA LEU A 358 -16.59 -28.84 -5.24
C LEU A 358 -17.91 -28.82 -4.45
N GLN A 359 -18.68 -27.74 -4.62
CA GLN A 359 -20.09 -27.73 -4.20
C GLN A 359 -20.91 -28.23 -5.39
N PHE A 360 -21.49 -29.45 -5.24
CA PHE A 360 -22.44 -29.99 -6.18
C PHE A 360 -23.87 -29.62 -5.81
#